data_48daad3f0d0e40c932138ec762ddc190
#
_entry.id   48daad3f0d0e40c932138ec762ddc190
#
_cell.length_a   1.000
_cell.length_b   1.000
_cell.length_c   1.000
_cell.angle_alpha   90.00
_cell.angle_beta   90.00
_cell.angle_gamma   90.00
#
_symmetry.space_group_name_H-M   'P 1'
#
loop_
_entity.id
_entity.type
_entity.pdbx_description
1 polymer ?
#
loop_
_entity_poly.entity_id
_entity_poly.type
_entity_poly.pdbx_seq_one_letter_code
_entity_poly.pdbx_strand_id
1 'polypeptide(L)'
;MDVAIYSRVSTASQSDEDAYRELVELADRCGWNIVESYREKISGRKSAKDRPLLKQLLIDAKRRRFQKVIVYTTDRLGRDFRDLINNLSELKDVGCGVFDYKRGLDTATDMGSLLFKFLGIFAELENDLRNERVKRGIENAKARGVKFGRPSNLTEDKVQKVRDLRAQGWGYVRIGKALYLGTDTVKKIEKNFI
;
A
#
# COMPACT_ATOMS: atom_id res chain seq x y z
N MET A 1 25.59 13.38 -15.91
CA MET A 1 24.36 12.56 -15.69
C MET A 1 23.50 13.29 -14.69
N ASP A 2 22.21 13.48 -14.99
CA ASP A 2 21.28 14.16 -14.11
C ASP A 2 20.73 13.21 -13.06
N VAL A 3 20.76 13.63 -11.79
CA VAL A 3 20.35 12.83 -10.66
C VAL A 3 19.39 13.61 -9.76
N ALA A 4 18.55 12.88 -9.01
CA ALA A 4 17.74 13.43 -7.95
C ALA A 4 18.13 12.83 -6.60
N ILE A 5 18.07 13.61 -5.54
CA ILE A 5 18.26 13.12 -4.18
C ILE A 5 16.88 12.91 -3.54
N TYR A 6 16.68 11.74 -2.93
CA TYR A 6 15.52 11.53 -2.06
C TYR A 6 16.00 11.25 -0.64
N SER A 7 15.52 12.07 0.29
CA SER A 7 15.79 11.89 1.71
C SER A 7 14.49 11.96 2.52
N ARG A 8 14.40 11.12 3.56
CA ARG A 8 13.31 11.11 4.51
C ARG A 8 13.84 11.52 5.86
N VAL A 9 13.41 12.68 6.34
CA VAL A 9 13.82 13.23 7.63
C VAL A 9 12.71 13.02 8.66
N SER A 10 13.04 12.40 9.80
CA SER A 10 12.24 12.48 11.01
C SER A 10 12.47 13.85 11.62
N THR A 11 11.51 14.42 12.36
CA THR A 11 11.63 15.75 12.96
C THR A 11 13.08 16.12 13.34
N ALA A 12 13.72 16.96 12.50
CA ALA A 12 15.02 17.61 12.63
C ALA A 12 16.07 16.86 13.50
N SER A 13 16.61 15.75 13.02
CA SER A 13 17.81 15.18 13.62
C SER A 13 19.05 15.62 12.83
N GLN A 14 20.12 15.96 13.54
CA GLN A 14 21.45 16.28 12.97
C GLN A 14 21.88 15.20 11.97
N SER A 15 21.59 13.92 12.27
CA SER A 15 21.94 12.75 11.44
C SER A 15 21.26 12.75 10.04
N ASP A 16 20.09 13.35 9.90
CA ASP A 16 19.42 13.42 8.58
C ASP A 16 20.04 14.50 7.69
N GLU A 17 20.57 15.57 8.28
CA GLU A 17 21.29 16.63 7.56
C GLU A 17 22.68 16.13 7.12
N ASP A 18 23.37 15.41 8.00
CA ASP A 18 24.66 14.81 7.69
C ASP A 18 24.53 13.79 6.54
N ALA A 19 23.51 12.91 6.60
CA ALA A 19 23.20 11.97 5.52
C ALA A 19 22.93 12.69 4.17
N TYR A 20 22.21 13.80 4.19
CA TYR A 20 21.96 14.58 2.97
C TYR A 20 23.26 15.18 2.41
N ARG A 21 24.13 15.72 3.29
CA ARG A 21 25.42 16.28 2.89
C ARG A 21 26.31 15.22 2.22
N GLU A 22 26.37 14.01 2.79
CA GLU A 22 27.11 12.89 2.21
C GLU A 22 26.63 12.54 0.79
N LEU A 23 25.31 12.65 0.52
CA LEU A 23 24.75 12.41 -0.82
C LEU A 23 25.16 13.51 -1.81
N VAL A 24 25.20 14.76 -1.38
CA VAL A 24 25.66 15.89 -2.21
C VAL A 24 27.15 15.72 -2.55
N GLU A 25 27.98 15.40 -1.56
CA GLU A 25 29.41 15.16 -1.75
C GLU A 25 29.68 13.95 -2.67
N LEU A 26 28.85 12.90 -2.58
CA LEU A 26 28.90 11.78 -3.51
C LEU A 26 28.63 12.24 -4.95
N ALA A 27 27.56 13.01 -5.16
CA ALA A 27 27.19 13.50 -6.48
C ALA A 27 28.33 14.33 -7.10
N ASP A 28 28.94 15.22 -6.32
CA ASP A 28 30.09 16.03 -6.74
C ASP A 28 31.28 15.15 -7.12
N ARG A 29 31.65 14.18 -6.28
CA ARG A 29 32.76 13.26 -6.56
C ARG A 29 32.54 12.42 -7.81
N CYS A 30 31.28 12.05 -8.10
CA CYS A 30 30.92 11.28 -9.29
C CYS A 30 30.68 12.15 -10.53
N GLY A 31 30.73 13.47 -10.43
CA GLY A 31 30.43 14.41 -11.52
C GLY A 31 28.94 14.33 -11.93
N TRP A 32 28.04 14.05 -10.98
CA TRP A 32 26.60 14.00 -11.23
C TRP A 32 25.97 15.37 -10.98
N ASN A 33 25.05 15.76 -11.87
CA ASN A 33 24.31 17.01 -11.75
C ASN A 33 23.03 16.78 -10.94
N ILE A 34 22.93 17.38 -9.76
CA ILE A 34 21.72 17.29 -8.92
C ILE A 34 20.68 18.27 -9.48
N VAL A 35 19.64 17.75 -10.12
CA VAL A 35 18.55 18.56 -10.70
C VAL A 35 17.40 18.80 -9.72
N GLU A 36 17.23 17.93 -8.73
CA GLU A 36 16.14 18.06 -7.74
C GLU A 36 16.48 17.34 -6.44
N SER A 37 15.95 17.84 -5.32
CA SER A 37 16.09 17.23 -3.99
C SER A 37 14.73 17.12 -3.29
N TYR A 38 14.27 15.90 -3.11
CA TYR A 38 13.00 15.58 -2.45
C TYR A 38 13.27 15.24 -0.98
N ARG A 39 13.15 16.24 -0.11
CA ARG A 39 13.41 16.10 1.35
C ARG A 39 12.10 15.99 2.11
N GLU A 40 11.63 14.76 2.33
CA GLU A 40 10.31 14.48 2.93
C GLU A 40 10.38 14.51 4.45
N LYS A 41 9.62 15.42 5.07
CA LYS A 41 9.47 15.49 6.52
C LYS A 41 8.31 14.61 6.96
N ILE A 42 8.61 13.59 7.78
CA ILE A 42 7.60 12.69 8.33
C ILE A 42 7.47 12.96 9.83
N SER A 43 6.37 13.59 10.23
CA SER A 43 6.00 13.79 11.64
C SER A 43 4.83 12.89 12.00
N GLY A 44 5.05 11.88 12.88
CA GLY A 44 4.01 11.05 13.48
C GLY A 44 3.38 9.97 12.57
N ARG A 45 2.52 9.12 13.16
CA ARG A 45 1.87 7.97 12.51
C ARG A 45 0.95 8.32 11.33
N LYS A 46 0.35 9.52 11.32
CA LYS A 46 -0.59 9.93 10.26
C LYS A 46 0.11 10.35 8.97
N SER A 47 1.27 11.00 9.05
CA SER A 47 2.02 11.45 7.88
C SER A 47 2.79 10.30 7.18
N ALA A 48 2.98 9.16 7.86
CA ALA A 48 3.60 7.99 7.25
C ALA A 48 2.76 7.37 6.11
N LYS A 49 1.45 7.67 6.02
CA LYS A 49 0.56 7.20 4.94
C LYS A 49 0.62 8.06 3.68
N ASP A 50 0.98 9.34 3.81
CA ASP A 50 1.07 10.24 2.68
C ASP A 50 2.52 10.68 2.49
N ARG A 51 3.06 10.43 1.30
CA ARG A 51 4.45 10.73 0.91
C ARG A 51 4.42 11.57 -0.37
N PRO A 52 4.02 12.83 -0.29
CA PRO A 52 3.81 13.66 -1.47
C PRO A 52 5.09 13.86 -2.29
N LEU A 53 6.25 13.98 -1.61
CA LEU A 53 7.51 14.20 -2.32
C LEU A 53 8.01 12.92 -3.00
N LEU A 54 7.78 11.72 -2.43
CA LEU A 54 8.06 10.47 -3.13
C LEU A 54 7.16 10.31 -4.36
N LYS A 55 5.87 10.61 -4.24
CA LYS A 55 4.95 10.60 -5.39
C LYS A 55 5.41 11.57 -6.47
N GLN A 56 5.83 12.77 -6.08
CA GLN A 56 6.35 13.76 -7.02
C GLN A 56 7.63 13.27 -7.71
N LEU A 57 8.55 12.67 -6.96
CA LEU A 57 9.75 12.04 -7.50
C LEU A 57 9.41 10.99 -8.57
N LEU A 58 8.45 10.09 -8.31
CA LEU A 58 8.03 9.06 -9.27
C LEU A 58 7.41 9.68 -10.53
N ILE A 59 6.62 10.76 -10.40
CA ILE A 59 6.06 11.50 -11.53
C ILE A 59 7.19 12.13 -12.36
N ASP A 60 8.17 12.76 -11.71
CA ASP A 60 9.28 13.43 -12.38
C ASP A 60 10.25 12.43 -13.03
N ALA A 61 10.42 11.24 -12.45
CA ALA A 61 11.15 10.14 -13.07
C ALA A 61 10.45 9.67 -14.37
N LYS A 62 9.11 9.53 -14.37
CA LYS A 62 8.31 9.23 -15.59
C LYS A 62 8.47 10.28 -16.67
N ARG A 63 8.68 11.54 -16.30
CA ARG A 63 8.97 12.65 -17.20
C ARG A 63 10.43 12.70 -17.64
N ARG A 64 11.27 11.75 -17.17
CA ARG A 64 12.70 11.64 -17.46
C ARG A 64 13.51 12.89 -17.11
N ARG A 65 13.13 13.59 -16.01
CA ARG A 65 13.85 14.77 -15.53
C ARG A 65 15.25 14.44 -15.02
N PHE A 66 15.48 13.18 -14.63
CA PHE A 66 16.75 12.64 -14.17
C PHE A 66 16.86 11.15 -14.53
N GLN A 67 18.09 10.64 -14.57
CA GLN A 67 18.38 9.25 -14.92
C GLN A 67 18.60 8.37 -13.69
N LYS A 68 18.83 8.96 -12.52
CA LYS A 68 19.12 8.21 -11.28
C LYS A 68 18.59 8.93 -10.06
N VAL A 69 18.11 8.15 -9.09
CA VAL A 69 17.78 8.62 -7.75
C VAL A 69 18.88 8.18 -6.79
N ILE A 70 19.38 9.10 -5.98
CA ILE A 70 20.36 8.81 -4.93
C ILE A 70 19.64 8.82 -3.58
N VAL A 71 19.83 7.77 -2.80
CA VAL A 71 19.28 7.63 -1.45
C VAL A 71 20.38 7.24 -0.47
N TYR A 72 20.25 7.63 0.77
CA TYR A 72 21.19 7.20 1.81
C TYR A 72 21.11 5.68 2.02
N THR A 73 19.87 5.16 2.09
CA THR A 73 19.56 3.72 2.08
C THR A 73 18.26 3.48 1.32
N THR A 74 18.14 2.36 0.62
CA THR A 74 16.97 2.02 -0.21
C THR A 74 15.67 1.90 0.59
N ASP A 75 15.72 1.55 1.88
CA ASP A 75 14.55 1.51 2.77
C ASP A 75 13.83 2.87 2.90
N ARG A 76 14.50 3.96 2.55
CA ARG A 76 13.87 5.28 2.48
C ARG A 76 12.80 5.38 1.40
N LEU A 77 12.90 4.58 0.34
CA LEU A 77 11.93 4.55 -0.77
C LEU A 77 10.67 3.71 -0.48
N GLY A 78 10.62 2.95 0.63
CA GLY A 78 9.46 2.16 1.02
C GLY A 78 9.04 2.39 2.47
N ARG A 79 7.79 2.07 2.81
CA ARG A 79 7.27 1.98 4.19
C ARG A 79 7.43 0.58 4.74
N ASP A 80 7.28 -0.37 3.87
CA ASP A 80 7.48 -1.77 4.06
C ASP A 80 8.19 -2.33 2.82
N PHE A 81 8.51 -3.61 2.86
CA PHE A 81 9.27 -4.25 1.80
C PHE A 81 8.53 -4.26 0.46
N ARG A 82 7.21 -4.44 0.46
CA ARG A 82 6.38 -4.42 -0.75
C ARG A 82 6.35 -3.02 -1.39
N ASP A 83 6.12 -1.99 -0.58
CA ASP A 83 6.10 -0.60 -1.04
C ASP A 83 7.47 -0.22 -1.66
N LEU A 84 8.57 -0.68 -1.03
CA LEU A 84 9.92 -0.51 -1.57
C LEU A 84 10.07 -1.17 -2.95
N ILE A 85 9.70 -2.44 -3.08
CA ILE A 85 9.84 -3.18 -4.35
C ILE A 85 8.98 -2.54 -5.45
N ASN A 86 7.76 -2.12 -5.14
CA ASN A 86 6.88 -1.44 -6.10
C ASN A 86 7.51 -0.14 -6.61
N ASN A 87 8.01 0.70 -5.70
CA ASN A 87 8.63 1.97 -6.07
C ASN A 87 9.92 1.78 -6.87
N LEU A 88 10.74 0.80 -6.51
CA LEU A 88 11.94 0.44 -7.27
C LEU A 88 11.61 -0.12 -8.66
N SER A 89 10.53 -0.94 -8.78
CA SER A 89 10.03 -1.43 -10.06
C SER A 89 9.58 -0.28 -10.95
N GLU A 90 8.79 0.64 -10.40
CA GLU A 90 8.28 1.81 -11.12
C GLU A 90 9.42 2.69 -11.66
N LEU A 91 10.47 2.92 -10.87
CA LEU A 91 11.67 3.65 -11.32
C LEU A 91 12.41 2.89 -12.43
N LYS A 92 12.57 1.58 -12.28
CA LYS A 92 13.23 0.73 -13.28
C LYS A 92 12.46 0.72 -14.60
N ASP A 93 11.14 0.63 -14.59
CA ASP A 93 10.29 0.58 -15.79
C ASP A 93 10.41 1.83 -16.65
N VAL A 94 10.76 2.98 -16.04
CA VAL A 94 11.02 4.24 -16.74
C VAL A 94 12.50 4.46 -17.06
N GLY A 95 13.36 3.47 -16.73
CA GLY A 95 14.81 3.54 -16.99
C GLY A 95 15.57 4.40 -15.98
N CYS A 96 14.97 4.71 -14.82
CA CYS A 96 15.61 5.48 -13.76
C CYS A 96 16.31 4.53 -12.77
N GLY A 97 17.63 4.63 -12.66
CA GLY A 97 18.43 3.86 -11.70
C GLY A 97 18.24 4.36 -10.26
N VAL A 98 18.60 3.52 -9.28
CA VAL A 98 18.65 3.91 -7.87
C VAL A 98 20.04 3.57 -7.32
N PHE A 99 20.64 4.52 -6.62
CA PHE A 99 21.92 4.35 -5.92
C PHE A 99 21.71 4.41 -4.40
N ASP A 100 22.04 3.30 -3.72
CA ASP A 100 22.09 3.22 -2.25
C ASP A 100 23.49 3.57 -1.78
N TYR A 101 23.64 4.74 -1.18
CA TYR A 101 24.94 5.26 -0.74
C TYR A 101 25.60 4.34 0.29
N LYS A 102 24.87 3.98 1.34
CA LYS A 102 25.44 3.23 2.47
C LYS A 102 25.89 1.82 2.08
N ARG A 103 25.23 1.20 1.11
CA ARG A 103 25.56 -0.15 0.64
C ARG A 103 26.42 -0.15 -0.62
N GLY A 104 26.61 1.02 -1.25
CA GLY A 104 27.33 1.12 -2.53
C GLY A 104 26.63 0.36 -3.67
N LEU A 105 25.30 0.22 -3.61
CA LEU A 105 24.51 -0.54 -4.57
C LEU A 105 23.90 0.37 -5.62
N ASP A 106 24.15 0.06 -6.90
CA ASP A 106 23.58 0.76 -8.04
C ASP A 106 22.70 -0.20 -8.85
N THR A 107 21.39 0.04 -8.87
CA THR A 107 20.45 -0.81 -9.62
C THR A 107 20.64 -0.75 -11.13
N ALA A 108 21.41 0.20 -11.64
CA ALA A 108 21.76 0.27 -13.05
C ALA A 108 22.89 -0.70 -13.45
N THR A 109 23.59 -1.30 -12.47
CA THR A 109 24.59 -2.34 -12.71
C THR A 109 23.96 -3.73 -12.77
N ASP A 110 24.64 -4.67 -13.46
CA ASP A 110 24.19 -6.06 -13.55
C ASP A 110 24.00 -6.69 -12.16
N MET A 111 24.96 -6.48 -11.26
CA MET A 111 24.90 -6.98 -9.88
C MET A 111 23.74 -6.34 -9.10
N GLY A 112 23.56 -5.03 -9.21
CA GLY A 112 22.43 -4.34 -8.56
C GLY A 112 21.08 -4.77 -9.14
N SER A 113 21.00 -4.97 -10.46
CA SER A 113 19.81 -5.51 -11.12
C SER A 113 19.49 -6.94 -10.66
N LEU A 114 20.51 -7.78 -10.50
CA LEU A 114 20.35 -9.15 -10.00
C LEU A 114 19.85 -9.15 -8.55
N LEU A 115 20.48 -8.37 -7.67
CA LEU A 115 20.04 -8.22 -6.29
C LEU A 115 18.60 -7.73 -6.20
N PHE A 116 18.21 -6.78 -7.04
CA PHE A 116 16.83 -6.29 -7.12
C PHE A 116 15.84 -7.42 -7.49
N LYS A 117 16.18 -8.31 -8.43
CA LYS A 117 15.36 -9.48 -8.76
C LYS A 117 15.19 -10.42 -7.57
N PHE A 118 16.27 -10.67 -6.82
CA PHE A 118 16.19 -11.47 -5.59
C PHE A 118 15.27 -10.85 -4.54
N LEU A 119 15.37 -9.55 -4.32
CA LEU A 119 14.47 -8.83 -3.41
C LEU A 119 13.00 -8.96 -3.84
N GLY A 120 12.71 -8.92 -5.15
CA GLY A 120 11.36 -9.16 -5.70
C GLY A 120 10.82 -10.56 -5.33
N ILE A 121 11.63 -11.59 -5.52
CA ILE A 121 11.28 -12.97 -5.17
C ILE A 121 10.99 -13.11 -3.66
N PHE A 122 11.80 -12.50 -2.81
CA PHE A 122 11.55 -12.51 -1.36
C PHE A 122 10.25 -11.79 -0.99
N ALA A 123 9.90 -10.70 -1.69
CA ALA A 123 8.63 -10.00 -1.46
C ALA A 123 7.42 -10.87 -1.80
N GLU A 124 7.49 -11.62 -2.90
CA GLU A 124 6.46 -12.58 -3.29
C GLU A 124 6.31 -13.70 -2.25
N LEU A 125 7.43 -14.29 -1.84
CA LEU A 125 7.44 -15.35 -0.83
C LEU A 125 6.83 -14.87 0.52
N GLU A 126 7.18 -13.67 0.97
CA GLU A 126 6.59 -13.11 2.20
C GLU A 126 5.07 -12.93 2.08
N ASN A 127 4.60 -12.52 0.89
CA ASN A 127 3.18 -12.42 0.59
C ASN A 127 2.47 -13.76 0.66
N ASP A 128 3.03 -14.79 0.07
CA ASP A 128 2.45 -16.13 0.04
C ASP A 128 2.35 -16.69 1.46
N LEU A 129 3.40 -16.56 2.25
CA LEU A 129 3.39 -16.96 3.67
C LEU A 129 2.36 -16.17 4.50
N ARG A 130 2.15 -14.90 4.21
CA ARG A 130 1.11 -14.09 4.87
C ARG A 130 -0.28 -14.57 4.47
N ASN A 131 -0.51 -14.80 3.18
CA ASN A 131 -1.80 -15.28 2.65
C ASN A 131 -2.16 -16.65 3.22
N GLU A 132 -1.18 -17.56 3.35
CA GLU A 132 -1.39 -18.85 4.01
C GLU A 132 -1.80 -18.68 5.47
N ARG A 133 -1.12 -17.82 6.24
CA ARG A 133 -1.49 -17.55 7.64
C ARG A 133 -2.91 -17.01 7.75
N VAL A 134 -3.30 -16.09 6.86
CA VAL A 134 -4.68 -15.55 6.82
C VAL A 134 -5.69 -16.64 6.48
N LYS A 135 -5.42 -17.48 5.46
CA LYS A 135 -6.29 -18.60 5.09
C LYS A 135 -6.49 -19.55 6.26
N ARG A 136 -5.40 -20.00 6.89
CA ARG A 136 -5.47 -20.87 8.09
C ARG A 136 -6.24 -20.20 9.24
N GLY A 137 -6.04 -18.88 9.45
CA GLY A 137 -6.80 -18.12 10.45
C GLY A 137 -8.30 -18.11 10.17
N ILE A 138 -8.71 -17.92 8.91
CA ILE A 138 -10.11 -17.97 8.49
C ILE A 138 -10.71 -19.37 8.66
N GLU A 139 -9.98 -20.42 8.26
CA GLU A 139 -10.40 -21.82 8.41
C GLU A 139 -10.62 -22.18 9.89
N ASN A 140 -9.67 -21.84 10.74
CA ASN A 140 -9.76 -22.05 12.18
C ASN A 140 -10.92 -21.28 12.81
N ALA A 141 -11.20 -20.06 12.34
CA ALA A 141 -12.33 -19.28 12.82
C ALA A 141 -13.67 -19.87 12.34
N LYS A 142 -13.76 -20.35 11.08
CA LYS A 142 -14.92 -21.09 10.57
C LYS A 142 -15.19 -22.36 11.37
N ALA A 143 -14.14 -23.14 11.67
CA ALA A 143 -14.25 -24.35 12.48
C ALA A 143 -14.77 -24.07 13.90
N ARG A 144 -14.52 -22.89 14.44
CA ARG A 144 -15.07 -22.40 15.72
C ARG A 144 -16.47 -21.77 15.59
N GLY A 145 -17.10 -21.83 14.41
CA GLY A 145 -18.44 -21.29 14.18
C GLY A 145 -18.51 -19.77 13.98
N VAL A 146 -17.38 -19.08 13.80
CA VAL A 146 -17.38 -17.64 13.54
C VAL A 146 -17.97 -17.37 12.17
N LYS A 147 -19.04 -16.58 12.13
CA LYS A 147 -19.66 -16.11 10.88
C LYS A 147 -18.90 -14.93 10.32
N PHE A 148 -18.52 -15.02 9.05
CA PHE A 148 -17.84 -13.94 8.32
C PHE A 148 -18.83 -13.15 7.47
N GLY A 149 -18.49 -11.89 7.20
CA GLY A 149 -19.26 -10.99 6.37
C GLY A 149 -19.93 -9.88 7.17
N ARG A 150 -20.75 -9.10 6.50
CA ARG A 150 -21.51 -8.02 7.13
C ARG A 150 -22.52 -8.63 8.11
N PRO A 151 -22.59 -8.14 9.36
CA PRO A 151 -23.60 -8.57 10.30
C PRO A 151 -25.00 -8.45 9.69
N SER A 152 -25.82 -9.49 9.87
CA SER A 152 -27.20 -9.44 9.40
C SER A 152 -28.01 -8.50 10.30
N ASN A 153 -28.71 -7.53 9.70
CA ASN A 153 -29.68 -6.69 10.40
C ASN A 153 -31.03 -7.42 10.61
N LEU A 154 -31.08 -8.70 10.26
CA LEU A 154 -32.27 -9.50 10.34
C LEU A 154 -32.35 -10.12 11.73
N THR A 155 -33.28 -9.61 12.55
CA THR A 155 -33.65 -10.19 13.83
C THR A 155 -34.90 -11.03 13.65
N GLU A 156 -35.14 -12.01 14.56
CA GLU A 156 -36.35 -12.83 14.53
C GLU A 156 -37.63 -11.98 14.57
N ASP A 157 -37.64 -10.90 15.34
CA ASP A 157 -38.70 -9.90 15.38
C ASP A 157 -39.00 -9.27 14.01
N LYS A 158 -37.95 -8.92 13.26
CA LYS A 158 -38.10 -8.38 11.88
C LYS A 158 -38.65 -9.44 10.93
N VAL A 159 -38.20 -10.68 11.05
CA VAL A 159 -38.68 -11.80 10.24
C VAL A 159 -40.18 -12.00 10.48
N GLN A 160 -40.62 -12.00 11.74
CA GLN A 160 -42.03 -12.16 12.10
C GLN A 160 -42.84 -10.96 11.56
N LYS A 161 -42.40 -9.73 11.75
CA LYS A 161 -43.08 -8.54 11.22
C LYS A 161 -43.23 -8.57 9.70
N VAL A 162 -42.26 -9.08 8.96
CA VAL A 162 -42.36 -9.28 7.51
C VAL A 162 -43.53 -10.23 7.19
N ARG A 163 -43.61 -11.37 7.89
CA ARG A 163 -44.68 -12.37 7.69
C ARG A 163 -46.05 -11.79 7.99
N ASP A 164 -46.18 -11.04 9.10
CA ASP A 164 -47.45 -10.42 9.52
C ASP A 164 -47.93 -9.38 8.51
N LEU A 165 -47.03 -8.53 8.02
CA LEU A 165 -47.35 -7.53 7.02
C LEU A 165 -47.69 -8.16 5.66
N ARG A 166 -47.04 -9.28 5.30
CA ARG A 166 -47.41 -10.04 4.09
C ARG A 166 -48.81 -10.64 4.21
N ALA A 167 -49.18 -11.20 5.39
CA ALA A 167 -50.53 -11.71 5.65
C ALA A 167 -51.60 -10.62 5.53
N GLN A 168 -51.25 -9.36 5.85
CA GLN A 168 -52.11 -8.19 5.66
C GLN A 168 -52.13 -7.68 4.21
N GLY A 169 -51.50 -8.35 3.25
CA GLY A 169 -51.50 -8.00 1.83
C GLY A 169 -50.49 -6.91 1.39
N TRP A 170 -49.51 -6.56 2.25
CA TRP A 170 -48.54 -5.55 1.88
C TRP A 170 -47.57 -6.06 0.79
N GLY A 171 -47.25 -5.17 -0.18
CA GLY A 171 -46.25 -5.48 -1.20
C GLY A 171 -44.81 -5.41 -0.68
N TYR A 172 -43.90 -6.16 -1.30
CA TYR A 172 -42.48 -6.29 -0.89
C TYR A 172 -41.75 -4.96 -0.75
N VAL A 173 -42.02 -4.03 -1.67
CA VAL A 173 -41.37 -2.70 -1.66
C VAL A 173 -41.82 -1.88 -0.46
N ARG A 174 -43.11 -1.93 -0.12
CA ARG A 174 -43.70 -1.22 1.01
C ARG A 174 -43.17 -1.76 2.34
N ILE A 175 -43.09 -3.09 2.50
CA ILE A 175 -42.48 -3.75 3.66
C ILE A 175 -41.00 -3.40 3.79
N GLY A 176 -40.26 -3.46 2.68
CA GLY A 176 -38.82 -3.11 2.66
C GLY A 176 -38.58 -1.70 3.17
N LYS A 177 -39.37 -0.73 2.73
CA LYS A 177 -39.30 0.67 3.22
C LYS A 177 -39.65 0.77 4.71
N ALA A 178 -40.72 0.12 5.17
CA ALA A 178 -41.19 0.22 6.54
C ALA A 178 -40.23 -0.41 7.57
N LEU A 179 -39.55 -1.48 7.18
CA LEU A 179 -38.65 -2.22 8.09
C LEU A 179 -37.17 -1.97 7.83
N TYR A 180 -36.83 -1.04 6.89
CA TYR A 180 -35.46 -0.76 6.44
C TYR A 180 -34.73 -2.02 5.95
N LEU A 181 -35.43 -2.86 5.17
CA LEU A 181 -34.92 -4.07 4.54
C LEU A 181 -34.89 -3.93 3.02
N GLY A 182 -33.91 -4.57 2.39
CA GLY A 182 -33.90 -4.71 0.93
C GLY A 182 -35.09 -5.56 0.44
N THR A 183 -35.69 -5.23 -0.69
CA THR A 183 -36.83 -5.96 -1.29
C THR A 183 -36.53 -7.45 -1.47
N ASP A 184 -35.27 -7.79 -1.84
CA ASP A 184 -34.85 -9.17 -2.02
C ASP A 184 -34.74 -9.93 -0.68
N THR A 185 -34.40 -9.24 0.40
CA THR A 185 -34.42 -9.79 1.76
C THR A 185 -35.85 -10.14 2.17
N VAL A 186 -36.79 -9.25 1.90
CA VAL A 186 -38.25 -9.50 2.20
C VAL A 186 -38.75 -10.73 1.42
N LYS A 187 -38.39 -10.84 0.12
CA LYS A 187 -38.73 -12.02 -0.70
C LYS A 187 -38.12 -13.32 -0.18
N LYS A 188 -36.85 -13.28 0.30
CA LYS A 188 -36.18 -14.46 0.87
C LYS A 188 -36.85 -14.95 2.16
N ILE A 189 -37.27 -14.03 3.02
CA ILE A 189 -38.00 -14.36 4.27
C ILE A 189 -39.32 -15.09 3.96
N GLU A 190 -40.09 -14.60 2.98
CA GLU A 190 -41.35 -15.24 2.58
C GLU A 190 -41.13 -16.64 2.01
N LYS A 191 -40.08 -16.86 1.26
CA LYS A 191 -39.73 -18.17 0.66
C LYS A 191 -39.06 -19.14 1.65
N ASN A 192 -38.98 -18.80 2.94
CA ASN A 192 -38.32 -19.61 3.99
C ASN A 192 -36.84 -19.92 3.70
N PHE A 193 -36.13 -19.04 2.94
CA PHE A 193 -34.71 -19.18 2.69
C PHE A 193 -33.82 -18.51 3.78
N ILE A 194 -34.43 -18.01 4.86
CA ILE A 194 -33.75 -17.41 6.01
C ILE A 194 -34.57 -17.76 7.29
#